data_3185dab4c747b466c1ca7fc419c0a864
#
_entry.id   3185dab4c747b466c1ca7fc419c0a864
#
_cell.length_a   1.000
_cell.length_b   1.000
_cell.length_c   1.000
_cell.angle_alpha   90.00
_cell.angle_beta   90.00
_cell.angle_gamma   90.00
#
_symmetry.space_group_name_H-M   'P 1'
#
loop_
_entity.id
_entity.type
_entity.pdbx_description
1 polymer ?
#
loop_
_entity_poly.entity_id
_entity_poly.type
_entity_poly.pdbx_seq_one_letter_code
_entity_poly.pdbx_strand_id
1 'polypeptide(L)' 'MPEPLPPVETTPEVARRNVTLAVSLLGVALLIAAGAVVVAFVYLQFD' A
#
# COMPACT_ATOMS: atom_id res chain seq x y z
N MET A 1 -10.26 15.36 -32.84
CA MET A 1 -9.27 14.75 -31.94
C MET A 1 -9.40 15.34 -30.57
N PRO A 2 -9.55 14.51 -29.55
CA PRO A 2 -9.56 15.04 -28.20
C PRO A 2 -8.17 15.63 -27.87
N GLU A 3 -8.18 16.77 -27.25
CA GLU A 3 -6.94 17.37 -26.81
C GLU A 3 -6.27 16.48 -25.77
N PRO A 4 -4.92 16.33 -25.86
CA PRO A 4 -4.24 15.59 -24.81
C PRO A 4 -4.43 16.29 -23.48
N LEU A 5 -4.76 15.50 -22.47
CA LEU A 5 -4.89 16.04 -21.13
C LEU A 5 -3.57 16.64 -20.69
N PRO A 6 -3.60 17.84 -20.06
CA PRO A 6 -2.36 18.41 -19.56
C PRO A 6 -1.71 17.47 -18.55
N PRO A 7 -0.38 17.41 -18.52
CA PRO A 7 0.30 16.57 -17.53
C PRO A 7 -0.12 17.02 -16.13
N VAL A 8 -0.40 16.04 -15.30
CA VAL A 8 -0.75 16.32 -13.91
C VAL A 8 0.50 16.92 -13.26
N GLU A 9 0.38 18.17 -12.86
CA GLU A 9 1.46 18.83 -12.15
C GLU A 9 1.54 18.21 -10.75
N THR A 10 2.57 17.42 -10.54
CA THR A 10 2.81 16.82 -9.24
C THR A 10 3.59 17.83 -8.41
N THR A 11 2.89 18.55 -7.55
CA THR A 11 3.55 19.43 -6.60
C THR A 11 4.28 18.60 -5.56
N PRO A 12 5.35 19.13 -4.93
CA PRO A 12 6.05 18.38 -3.88
C PRO A 12 5.14 17.92 -2.75
N GLU A 13 4.11 18.72 -2.44
CA GLU A 13 3.13 18.35 -1.40
C GLU A 13 2.29 17.15 -1.80
N VAL A 14 1.84 17.13 -3.06
CA VAL A 14 1.03 16.03 -3.58
C VAL A 14 1.88 14.77 -3.67
N ALA A 15 3.12 14.89 -4.14
CA ALA A 15 4.03 13.75 -4.21
C ALA A 15 4.28 13.16 -2.83
N ARG A 16 4.51 14.01 -1.83
CA ARG A 16 4.74 13.57 -0.45
C ARG A 16 3.51 12.85 0.09
N ARG A 17 2.33 13.40 -0.15
CA ARG A 17 1.08 12.80 0.30
C ARG A 17 0.87 11.43 -0.37
N ASN A 18 1.14 11.35 -1.67
CA ASN A 18 1.01 10.08 -2.40
C ASN A 18 1.97 9.03 -1.85
N VAL A 19 3.21 9.39 -1.56
CA VAL A 19 4.19 8.48 -0.99
C VAL A 19 3.75 8.03 0.40
N THR A 20 3.25 8.96 1.22
CA THR A 20 2.76 8.63 2.56
C THR A 20 1.61 7.64 2.50
N LEU A 21 0.64 7.88 1.59
CA LEU A 21 -0.48 6.97 1.42
C LEU A 21 -0.03 5.60 0.93
N ALA A 22 0.90 5.57 -0.03
CA ALA A 22 1.43 4.32 -0.56
C ALA A 22 2.15 3.52 0.51
N VAL A 23 2.99 4.17 1.31
CA VAL A 23 3.72 3.53 2.40
C VAL A 23 2.75 3.03 3.47
N SER A 24 1.72 3.82 3.79
CA SER A 24 0.70 3.41 4.77
C SER A 24 -0.07 2.18 4.29
N LEU A 25 -0.49 2.17 3.03
CA LEU A 25 -1.19 1.02 2.44
C LEU A 25 -0.29 -0.22 2.42
N LEU A 26 0.96 -0.05 2.05
CA LEU A 26 1.92 -1.14 2.05
C LEU A 26 2.12 -1.69 3.47
N GLY A 27 2.24 -0.81 4.45
CA GLY A 27 2.38 -1.20 5.85
C GLY A 27 1.20 -2.01 6.34
N VAL A 28 -0.03 -1.56 6.03
CA VAL A 28 -1.25 -2.28 6.39
C VAL A 28 -1.29 -3.65 5.72
N ALA A 29 -0.96 -3.70 4.42
CA ALA A 29 -0.94 -4.96 3.68
C ALA A 29 0.06 -5.95 4.29
N LEU A 30 1.25 -5.47 4.65
CA LEU A 30 2.27 -6.29 5.29
C LEU A 30 1.82 -6.79 6.65
N LEU A 31 1.14 -5.95 7.44
CA LEU A 31 0.61 -6.35 8.73
C LEU A 31 -0.43 -7.46 8.58
N ILE A 32 -1.33 -7.33 7.63
CA ILE A 32 -2.34 -8.36 7.36
C ILE A 32 -1.67 -9.67 6.93
N ALA A 33 -0.70 -9.58 6.04
CA ALA A 33 0.02 -10.75 5.54
C ALA A 33 0.79 -11.44 6.67
N ALA A 34 1.49 -10.66 7.49
CA ALA A 34 2.22 -11.21 8.63
C ALA A 34 1.29 -11.88 9.62
N GLY A 35 0.14 -11.26 9.91
CA GLY A 35 -0.88 -11.84 10.77
C GLY A 35 -1.40 -13.15 10.23
N ALA A 36 -1.68 -13.23 8.95
CA ALA A 36 -2.13 -14.45 8.29
C ALA A 36 -1.11 -15.57 8.41
N VAL A 37 0.16 -15.24 8.20
CA VAL A 37 1.26 -16.22 8.31
C VAL A 37 1.38 -16.74 9.75
N VAL A 38 1.29 -15.84 10.72
CA VAL A 38 1.37 -16.23 12.14
C VAL A 38 0.21 -17.16 12.51
N VAL A 39 -1.00 -16.81 12.08
CA VAL A 39 -2.19 -17.66 12.35
C VAL A 39 -2.00 -19.03 11.72
N ALA A 40 -1.55 -19.09 10.46
CA ALA A 40 -1.31 -20.36 9.79
C ALA A 40 -0.26 -21.20 10.52
N PHE A 41 0.79 -20.55 10.98
CA PHE A 41 1.85 -21.23 11.73
C PHE A 41 1.34 -21.81 13.04
N VAL A 42 0.53 -21.03 13.75
CA VAL A 42 -0.08 -21.48 15.01
C VAL A 42 -0.98 -22.69 14.76
N TYR A 43 -1.79 -22.65 13.71
CA TYR A 43 -2.64 -23.78 13.34
C TYR A 43 -1.83 -25.03 13.06
N LEU A 44 -0.71 -24.90 12.37
CA LEU A 44 0.15 -26.03 12.06
C LEU A 44 0.80 -26.62 13.31
N GLN A 45 1.10 -25.80 14.30
CA GLN A 45 1.78 -26.25 15.52
C GLN A 45 0.84 -26.91 16.52
N PHE A 46 -0.42 -26.48 16.55
CA PHE A 46 -1.38 -26.98 17.52
C PHE A 46 -2.30 -28.06 16.98
N ASP A 47 -2.14 -28.41 15.74
CA ASP A 47 -2.97 -29.47 15.13
C ASP A 47 -2.36 -30.86 15.35
#